data_9573e97481e0d177625e65ea1a273c44
#
_entry.id   9573e97481e0d177625e65ea1a273c44
#
_cell.length_a   1.000
_cell.length_b   1.000
_cell.length_c   1.000
_cell.angle_alpha   90.00
_cell.angle_beta   90.00
_cell.angle_gamma   90.00
#
_symmetry.space_group_name_H-M   'P 1'
#
loop_
_entity.id
_entity.type
_entity.pdbx_description
1 polymer ?
#
loop_
_entity_poly.entity_id
_entity_poly.type
_entity_poly.pdbx_seq_one_letter_code
_entity_poly.pdbx_strand_id
1 'polypeptide(L)'
;AAPAVLAPGLIKLLFNERKALRALGMMGSIESLVPALAPIAGAWLLNFLDWRASFIVTAGLALILSIIWTFTATLPKTVSKERTAANKSGYLVLVQSGTFLRYALSQALTLGSLLIFVFGAPTVIIKGMGGSLSDFIVMQIIGITLFIFASNTSHLLVERFGVEWTIWLGSSISAAGSLAILAYACMPLSHDAFILWALFPFVNLGLGVRGPPGFYQAIIASGNNDARGAALVMLLVFSTTSIGTALSAPFITLGLLPLAIISAVVGVGALFVLFSFPIMPSEKNI
;
A
#
# COMPACT_ATOMS: atom_id res chain seq x y z
N ALA A 1 -6.02 3.87 -12.40
CA ALA A 1 -6.57 4.59 -11.23
C ALA A 1 -7.99 4.14 -10.89
N ALA A 2 -8.95 4.10 -11.85
CA ALA A 2 -10.35 3.79 -11.56
C ALA A 2 -10.59 2.43 -10.87
N PRO A 3 -9.99 1.29 -11.28
CA PRO A 3 -10.18 0.02 -10.60
C PRO A 3 -9.73 0.04 -9.13
N ALA A 4 -8.60 0.64 -8.83
CA ALA A 4 -8.06 0.73 -7.46
C ALA A 4 -8.98 1.53 -6.50
N VAL A 5 -9.77 2.45 -7.05
CA VAL A 5 -10.73 3.25 -6.27
C VAL A 5 -12.08 2.54 -6.14
N LEU A 6 -12.56 1.89 -7.21
CA LEU A 6 -13.90 1.32 -7.24
C LEU A 6 -13.97 -0.09 -6.64
N ALA A 7 -12.94 -0.92 -6.85
CA ALA A 7 -12.94 -2.31 -6.41
C ALA A 7 -13.13 -2.48 -4.89
N PRO A 8 -12.45 -1.71 -4.01
CA PRO A 8 -12.64 -1.83 -2.57
C PRO A 8 -14.07 -1.50 -2.11
N GLY A 9 -14.69 -0.47 -2.71
CA GLY A 9 -16.09 -0.12 -2.42
C GLY A 9 -17.06 -1.21 -2.86
N LEU A 10 -16.83 -1.85 -4.02
CA LEU A 10 -17.62 -2.99 -4.49
C LEU A 10 -17.41 -4.22 -3.60
N ILE A 11 -16.20 -4.49 -3.17
CA ILE A 11 -15.87 -5.59 -2.26
C ILE A 11 -16.65 -5.43 -0.94
N LYS A 12 -16.64 -4.24 -0.33
CA LYS A 12 -17.42 -3.94 0.88
C LYS A 12 -18.92 -4.17 0.65
N LEU A 13 -19.44 -3.80 -0.50
CA LEU A 13 -20.86 -3.88 -0.82
C LEU A 13 -21.33 -5.33 -1.06
N LEU A 14 -20.48 -6.17 -1.65
CA LEU A 14 -20.83 -7.52 -2.11
C LEU A 14 -20.50 -8.62 -1.10
N PHE A 15 -19.58 -8.37 -0.18
CA PHE A 15 -19.07 -9.39 0.73
C PHE A 15 -19.26 -8.98 2.20
N ASN A 16 -19.44 -9.98 3.08
CA ASN A 16 -19.34 -9.79 4.52
C ASN A 16 -17.88 -9.49 4.92
N GLU A 17 -17.65 -8.97 6.12
CA GLU A 17 -16.35 -8.52 6.62
C GLU A 17 -15.22 -9.53 6.36
N ARG A 18 -15.41 -10.81 6.75
CA ARG A 18 -14.40 -11.86 6.56
C ARG A 18 -14.02 -12.06 5.09
N LYS A 19 -15.02 -12.13 4.21
CA LYS A 19 -14.82 -12.31 2.76
C LYS A 19 -14.24 -11.05 2.13
N ALA A 20 -14.65 -9.86 2.61
CA ALA A 20 -14.13 -8.58 2.14
C ALA A 20 -12.64 -8.43 2.48
N LEU A 21 -12.22 -8.75 3.71
CA LEU A 21 -10.81 -8.73 4.11
C LEU A 21 -9.96 -9.69 3.26
N ARG A 22 -10.49 -10.90 3.00
CA ARG A 22 -9.81 -11.87 2.13
C ARG A 22 -9.69 -11.37 0.69
N ALA A 23 -10.75 -10.79 0.13
CA ALA A 23 -10.76 -10.25 -1.23
C ALA A 23 -9.79 -9.05 -1.36
N LEU A 24 -9.74 -8.16 -0.37
CA LEU A 24 -8.77 -7.06 -0.32
C LEU A 24 -7.33 -7.58 -0.19
N GLY A 25 -7.10 -8.64 0.59
CA GLY A 25 -5.80 -9.30 0.68
C GLY A 25 -5.34 -9.89 -0.65
N MET A 26 -6.24 -10.57 -1.37
CA MET A 26 -5.96 -11.10 -2.71
C MET A 26 -5.69 -9.97 -3.71
N MET A 27 -6.49 -8.91 -3.69
CA MET A 27 -6.29 -7.73 -4.55
C MET A 27 -4.91 -7.11 -4.30
N GLY A 28 -4.53 -6.87 -3.05
CA GLY A 28 -3.21 -6.37 -2.68
C GLY A 28 -2.08 -7.31 -3.10
N SER A 29 -2.29 -8.62 -3.04
CA SER A 29 -1.32 -9.62 -3.50
C SER A 29 -1.07 -9.51 -5.00
N ILE A 30 -2.11 -9.37 -5.80
CA ILE A 30 -2.02 -9.17 -7.25
C ILE A 30 -1.31 -7.84 -7.56
N GLU A 31 -1.70 -6.76 -6.89
CA GLU A 31 -1.08 -5.44 -7.07
C GLU A 31 0.40 -5.44 -6.69
N SER A 32 0.81 -6.20 -5.67
CA SER A 32 2.20 -6.27 -5.22
C SER A 32 3.12 -7.06 -6.18
N LEU A 33 2.56 -7.94 -7.00
CA LEU A 33 3.34 -8.65 -8.02
C LEU A 33 3.84 -7.71 -9.13
N VAL A 34 3.14 -6.63 -9.41
CA VAL A 34 3.50 -5.68 -10.46
C VAL A 34 4.88 -5.05 -10.23
N PRO A 35 5.20 -4.47 -9.06
CA PRO A 35 6.54 -3.94 -8.80
C PRO A 35 7.66 -4.99 -8.86
N ALA A 36 7.36 -6.27 -8.56
CA ALA A 36 8.34 -7.34 -8.67
C ALA A 36 8.61 -7.74 -10.13
N LEU A 37 7.55 -7.86 -10.92
CA LEU A 37 7.63 -8.35 -12.29
C LEU A 37 7.96 -7.24 -13.30
N ALA A 38 7.58 -6.00 -13.03
CA ALA A 38 7.76 -4.88 -13.95
C ALA A 38 9.23 -4.62 -14.33
N PRO A 39 10.23 -4.66 -13.42
CA PRO A 39 11.63 -4.49 -13.81
C PRO A 39 12.11 -5.61 -14.73
N ILE A 40 11.70 -6.85 -14.48
CA ILE A 40 12.08 -8.02 -15.28
C ILE A 40 11.42 -7.93 -16.66
N ALA A 41 10.12 -7.69 -16.70
CA ALA A 41 9.37 -7.54 -17.94
C ALA A 41 9.86 -6.34 -18.76
N GLY A 42 10.17 -5.22 -18.08
CA GLY A 42 10.70 -4.01 -18.71
C GLY A 42 12.08 -4.25 -19.34
N ALA A 43 13.00 -4.88 -18.61
CA ALA A 43 14.32 -5.21 -19.11
C ALA A 43 14.24 -6.17 -20.33
N TRP A 44 13.38 -7.20 -20.23
CA TRP A 44 13.15 -8.12 -21.34
C TRP A 44 12.59 -7.40 -22.58
N LEU A 45 11.59 -6.52 -22.37
CA LEU A 45 10.97 -5.77 -23.47
C LEU A 45 11.96 -4.84 -24.18
N LEU A 46 12.83 -4.16 -23.40
CA LEU A 46 13.86 -3.24 -23.94
C LEU A 46 14.96 -3.96 -24.71
N ASN A 47 15.18 -5.25 -24.52
CA ASN A 47 16.13 -6.02 -25.33
C ASN A 47 15.65 -6.25 -26.78
N PHE A 48 14.34 -6.21 -27.01
CA PHE A 48 13.76 -6.51 -28.33
C PHE A 48 13.05 -5.30 -28.95
N LEU A 49 12.58 -4.37 -28.13
CA LEU A 49 11.72 -3.26 -28.53
C LEU A 49 12.18 -1.97 -27.82
N ASP A 50 11.64 -0.84 -28.23
CA ASP A 50 11.91 0.44 -27.61
C ASP A 50 10.98 0.68 -26.38
N TRP A 51 11.24 1.73 -25.60
CA TRP A 51 10.46 2.08 -24.41
C TRP A 51 8.96 2.30 -24.67
N ARG A 52 8.58 2.65 -25.92
CA ARG A 52 7.18 2.85 -26.31
C ARG A 52 6.38 1.56 -26.28
N ALA A 53 7.04 0.42 -26.48
CA ALA A 53 6.40 -0.89 -26.42
C ALA A 53 5.77 -1.17 -25.07
N SER A 54 6.32 -0.67 -23.97
CA SER A 54 5.74 -0.80 -22.62
C SER A 54 4.35 -0.17 -22.54
N PHE A 55 4.16 0.99 -23.16
CA PHE A 55 2.85 1.65 -23.19
C PHE A 55 1.87 0.92 -24.10
N ILE A 56 2.33 0.41 -25.25
CA ILE A 56 1.48 -0.34 -26.20
C ILE A 56 1.00 -1.65 -25.55
N VAL A 57 1.89 -2.39 -24.89
CA VAL A 57 1.55 -3.62 -24.18
C VAL A 57 0.55 -3.35 -23.05
N THR A 58 0.80 -2.32 -22.24
CA THR A 58 -0.09 -1.93 -21.15
C THR A 58 -1.46 -1.49 -21.67
N ALA A 59 -1.51 -0.70 -22.75
CA ALA A 59 -2.75 -0.29 -23.38
C ALA A 59 -3.52 -1.48 -23.98
N GLY A 60 -2.82 -2.41 -24.63
CA GLY A 60 -3.41 -3.64 -25.16
C GLY A 60 -4.02 -4.51 -24.07
N LEU A 61 -3.32 -4.73 -22.96
CA LEU A 61 -3.84 -5.46 -21.81
C LEU A 61 -5.06 -4.78 -21.21
N ALA A 62 -5.02 -3.45 -21.05
CA ALA A 62 -6.16 -2.69 -20.54
C ALA A 62 -7.38 -2.80 -21.46
N LEU A 63 -7.19 -2.77 -22.78
CA LEU A 63 -8.25 -2.94 -23.76
C LEU A 63 -8.86 -4.35 -23.68
N ILE A 64 -8.04 -5.40 -23.67
CA ILE A 64 -8.49 -6.79 -23.55
C ILE A 64 -9.30 -6.97 -22.26
N LEU A 65 -8.80 -6.51 -21.12
CA LEU A 65 -9.50 -6.61 -19.85
C LEU A 65 -10.81 -5.82 -19.84
N SER A 66 -10.86 -4.66 -20.49
CA SER A 66 -12.09 -3.87 -20.64
C SER A 66 -13.14 -4.60 -21.49
N ILE A 67 -12.71 -5.24 -22.56
CA ILE A 67 -13.59 -6.06 -23.41
C ILE A 67 -14.14 -7.25 -22.62
N ILE A 68 -13.27 -8.02 -21.94
CA ILE A 68 -13.68 -9.14 -21.11
C ILE A 68 -14.69 -8.67 -20.05
N TRP A 69 -14.41 -7.57 -19.36
CA TRP A 69 -15.30 -6.99 -18.36
C TRP A 69 -16.67 -6.66 -18.92
N THR A 70 -16.75 -6.08 -20.11
CA THR A 70 -18.02 -5.69 -20.74
C THR A 70 -18.93 -6.89 -20.98
N PHE A 71 -18.37 -8.05 -21.30
CA PHE A 71 -19.14 -9.28 -21.57
C PHE A 71 -19.38 -10.16 -20.34
N THR A 72 -18.56 -10.04 -19.28
CA THR A 72 -18.64 -10.93 -18.12
C THR A 72 -19.21 -10.27 -16.86
N ALA A 73 -19.17 -8.95 -16.76
CA ALA A 73 -19.59 -8.26 -15.55
C ALA A 73 -21.11 -8.15 -15.46
N THR A 74 -21.69 -8.88 -14.51
CA THR A 74 -23.09 -8.72 -14.09
C THR A 74 -23.11 -7.97 -12.75
N LEU A 75 -23.35 -6.66 -12.79
CA LEU A 75 -23.52 -5.87 -11.57
C LEU A 75 -24.91 -6.07 -10.98
N PRO A 76 -25.06 -6.30 -9.66
CA PRO A 76 -26.34 -6.40 -9.00
C PRO A 76 -27.15 -5.11 -9.18
N LYS A 77 -28.42 -5.24 -9.57
CA LYS A 77 -29.33 -4.08 -9.80
C LYS A 77 -29.58 -3.22 -8.56
N THR A 78 -29.35 -3.77 -7.36
CA THR A 78 -29.46 -3.08 -6.06
C THR A 78 -28.44 -1.96 -5.85
N VAL A 79 -27.29 -2.02 -6.51
CA VAL A 79 -26.23 -0.99 -6.43
C VAL A 79 -26.69 0.38 -6.93
N SER A 80 -27.72 0.43 -7.78
CA SER A 80 -28.20 1.67 -8.41
C SER A 80 -29.13 2.51 -7.51
N LYS A 81 -29.90 1.90 -6.61
CA LYS A 81 -30.94 2.60 -5.84
C LYS A 81 -30.44 3.33 -4.59
N GLU A 82 -29.42 2.81 -3.91
CA GLU A 82 -28.87 3.45 -2.70
C GLU A 82 -27.98 4.66 -3.00
N ARG A 83 -27.43 4.74 -4.21
CA ARG A 83 -26.58 5.87 -4.63
C ARG A 83 -27.31 7.22 -4.71
N THR A 84 -28.62 7.24 -4.89
CA THR A 84 -29.36 8.48 -5.09
C THR A 84 -29.65 9.23 -3.77
N ALA A 85 -29.68 8.54 -2.64
CA ALA A 85 -29.92 9.13 -1.31
C ALA A 85 -28.65 9.65 -0.61
N ALA A 86 -27.46 9.17 -0.99
CA ALA A 86 -26.17 9.46 -0.34
C ALA A 86 -25.51 10.81 -0.73
N ASN A 87 -26.20 11.67 -1.46
CA ASN A 87 -25.54 12.67 -2.31
C ASN A 87 -25.31 14.07 -1.73
N LYS A 88 -25.32 14.27 -0.43
CA LYS A 88 -25.05 15.62 0.15
C LYS A 88 -23.73 15.74 0.93
N SER A 89 -23.03 14.65 1.24
CA SER A 89 -21.75 14.71 1.93
C SER A 89 -20.59 14.71 0.93
N GLY A 90 -19.92 15.85 0.81
CA GLY A 90 -18.75 16.03 -0.06
C GLY A 90 -17.46 15.46 0.56
N TYR A 91 -16.34 15.55 -0.18
CA TYR A 91 -15.00 15.22 0.32
C TYR A 91 -14.65 15.96 1.63
N LEU A 92 -15.18 17.16 1.84
CA LEU A 92 -14.94 17.96 3.02
C LEU A 92 -15.38 17.26 4.32
N VAL A 93 -16.51 16.55 4.30
CA VAL A 93 -17.01 15.80 5.46
C VAL A 93 -16.04 14.66 5.82
N LEU A 94 -15.43 14.01 4.85
CA LEU A 94 -14.45 12.95 5.09
C LEU A 94 -13.17 13.53 5.71
N VAL A 95 -12.69 14.66 5.20
CA VAL A 95 -11.48 15.31 5.72
C VAL A 95 -11.70 15.86 7.14
N GLN A 96 -12.94 16.19 7.52
CA GLN A 96 -13.28 16.61 8.87
C GLN A 96 -13.54 15.44 9.84
N SER A 97 -13.70 14.23 9.32
CA SER A 97 -13.93 13.04 10.16
C SER A 97 -12.61 12.52 10.72
N GLY A 98 -12.39 12.70 12.03
CA GLY A 98 -11.21 12.17 12.72
C GLY A 98 -11.08 10.65 12.60
N THR A 99 -12.21 9.93 12.67
CA THR A 99 -12.23 8.46 12.51
C THR A 99 -11.79 8.04 11.09
N PHE A 100 -12.27 8.74 10.05
CA PHE A 100 -11.82 8.48 8.69
C PHE A 100 -10.33 8.78 8.52
N LEU A 101 -9.88 9.94 9.02
CA LEU A 101 -8.48 10.35 8.95
C LEU A 101 -7.56 9.38 9.69
N ARG A 102 -7.97 8.80 10.81
CA ARG A 102 -7.22 7.76 11.51
C ARG A 102 -6.80 6.62 10.57
N TYR A 103 -7.76 6.02 9.90
CA TYR A 103 -7.50 4.87 9.04
C TYR A 103 -6.89 5.28 7.70
N ALA A 104 -7.37 6.34 7.09
CA ALA A 104 -6.89 6.82 5.79
C ALA A 104 -5.43 7.31 5.84
N LEU A 105 -5.08 8.19 6.79
CA LEU A 105 -3.72 8.70 6.93
C LEU A 105 -2.75 7.62 7.39
N SER A 106 -3.13 6.80 8.38
CA SER A 106 -2.23 5.73 8.82
C SER A 106 -1.98 4.70 7.71
N GLN A 107 -2.98 4.41 6.86
CA GLN A 107 -2.80 3.58 5.67
C GLN A 107 -1.86 4.24 4.67
N ALA A 108 -2.07 5.52 4.39
CA ALA A 108 -1.28 6.28 3.45
C ALA A 108 0.19 6.40 3.89
N LEU A 109 0.43 6.64 5.16
CA LEU A 109 1.78 6.76 5.71
C LEU A 109 2.51 5.41 5.72
N THR A 110 1.84 4.30 6.09
CA THR A 110 2.48 2.98 6.09
C THR A 110 2.83 2.53 4.67
N LEU A 111 1.88 2.60 3.73
CA LEU A 111 2.13 2.24 2.34
C LEU A 111 3.07 3.23 1.66
N GLY A 112 2.92 4.53 1.94
CA GLY A 112 3.80 5.58 1.44
C GLY A 112 5.25 5.39 1.88
N SER A 113 5.50 5.03 3.14
CA SER A 113 6.84 4.71 3.66
C SER A 113 7.51 3.59 2.85
N LEU A 114 6.78 2.50 2.58
CA LEU A 114 7.26 1.41 1.75
C LEU A 114 7.56 1.87 0.32
N LEU A 115 6.64 2.59 -0.32
CA LEU A 115 6.79 3.04 -1.70
C LEU A 115 7.93 4.05 -1.88
N ILE A 116 8.12 4.98 -0.93
CA ILE A 116 9.26 5.90 -0.92
C ILE A 116 10.57 5.11 -0.95
N PHE A 117 10.69 4.10 -0.07
CA PHE A 117 11.88 3.24 -0.03
C PHE A 117 12.06 2.47 -1.34
N VAL A 118 11.02 1.82 -1.84
CA VAL A 118 11.05 1.02 -3.09
C VAL A 118 11.48 1.84 -4.30
N PHE A 119 11.00 3.07 -4.44
CA PHE A 119 11.36 3.92 -5.58
C PHE A 119 12.80 4.44 -5.52
N GLY A 120 13.34 4.64 -4.31
CA GLY A 120 14.73 5.06 -4.12
C GLY A 120 15.74 3.92 -4.10
N ALA A 121 15.33 2.74 -3.64
CA ALA A 121 16.20 1.61 -3.37
C ALA A 121 17.09 1.16 -4.55
N PRO A 122 16.62 1.06 -5.81
CA PRO A 122 17.49 0.66 -6.92
C PRO A 122 18.71 1.57 -7.06
N THR A 123 18.51 2.89 -6.99
CA THR A 123 19.58 3.88 -7.12
C THR A 123 20.55 3.79 -5.93
N VAL A 124 20.03 3.66 -4.72
CA VAL A 124 20.82 3.56 -3.50
C VAL A 124 21.65 2.27 -3.48
N ILE A 125 21.03 1.13 -3.82
CA ILE A 125 21.72 -0.17 -3.84
C ILE A 125 22.84 -0.16 -4.89
N ILE A 126 22.58 0.30 -6.10
CA ILE A 126 23.55 0.24 -7.21
C ILE A 126 24.63 1.32 -7.05
N LYS A 127 24.25 2.57 -6.79
CA LYS A 127 25.19 3.69 -6.76
C LYS A 127 25.76 4.01 -5.37
N GLY A 128 24.96 3.77 -4.33
CA GLY A 128 25.35 4.13 -2.95
C GLY A 128 26.00 2.99 -2.18
N MET A 129 25.65 1.74 -2.48
CA MET A 129 26.11 0.56 -1.73
C MET A 129 27.01 -0.36 -2.57
N GLY A 130 27.20 -0.07 -3.88
CA GLY A 130 28.01 -0.91 -4.77
C GLY A 130 27.36 -2.26 -5.10
N GLY A 131 26.07 -2.42 -4.81
CA GLY A 131 25.28 -3.61 -5.13
C GLY A 131 24.84 -3.62 -6.59
N SER A 132 23.97 -4.56 -6.93
CA SER A 132 23.45 -4.81 -8.29
C SER A 132 21.92 -4.67 -8.35
N LEU A 133 21.38 -4.63 -9.56
CA LEU A 133 19.94 -4.73 -9.79
C LEU A 133 19.37 -6.06 -9.24
N SER A 134 20.16 -7.13 -9.30
CA SER A 134 19.77 -8.43 -8.76
C SER A 134 19.54 -8.37 -7.24
N ASP A 135 20.33 -7.59 -6.50
CA ASP A 135 20.15 -7.42 -5.06
C ASP A 135 18.81 -6.73 -4.75
N PHE A 136 18.45 -5.71 -5.53
CA PHE A 136 17.13 -5.09 -5.41
C PHE A 136 16.00 -6.08 -5.73
N ILE A 137 16.13 -6.87 -6.79
CA ILE A 137 15.12 -7.86 -7.19
C ILE A 137 14.93 -8.92 -6.11
N VAL A 138 16.01 -9.45 -5.53
CA VAL A 138 15.95 -10.44 -4.45
C VAL A 138 15.27 -9.84 -3.22
N MET A 139 15.66 -8.64 -2.80
CA MET A 139 15.02 -7.91 -1.70
C MET A 139 13.50 -7.78 -1.93
N GLN A 140 13.09 -7.40 -3.14
CA GLN A 140 11.68 -7.26 -3.51
C GLN A 140 10.94 -8.60 -3.48
N ILE A 141 11.52 -9.66 -4.04
CA ILE A 141 10.89 -11.00 -4.04
C ILE A 141 10.63 -11.47 -2.61
N ILE A 142 11.61 -11.37 -1.72
CA ILE A 142 11.46 -11.76 -0.31
C ILE A 142 10.37 -10.91 0.36
N GLY A 143 10.44 -9.59 0.21
CA GLY A 143 9.47 -8.67 0.79
C GLY A 143 8.04 -8.93 0.31
N ILE A 144 7.83 -9.06 -0.99
CA ILE A 144 6.52 -9.31 -1.59
C ILE A 144 5.97 -10.69 -1.20
N THR A 145 6.81 -11.70 -1.10
CA THR A 145 6.39 -13.03 -0.64
C THR A 145 5.82 -12.96 0.78
N LEU A 146 6.50 -12.25 1.70
CA LEU A 146 5.99 -12.05 3.06
C LEU A 146 4.74 -11.17 3.09
N PHE A 147 4.67 -10.13 2.24
CA PHE A 147 3.46 -9.32 2.11
C PHE A 147 2.26 -10.16 1.68
N ILE A 148 2.41 -10.99 0.63
CA ILE A 148 1.34 -11.86 0.11
C ILE A 148 0.88 -12.82 1.21
N PHE A 149 1.81 -13.47 1.90
CA PHE A 149 1.48 -14.37 3.00
C PHE A 149 0.70 -13.65 4.11
N ALA A 150 1.23 -12.54 4.60
CA ALA A 150 0.62 -11.76 5.69
C ALA A 150 -0.74 -11.17 5.30
N SER A 151 -0.85 -10.63 4.09
CA SER A 151 -2.09 -10.03 3.58
C SER A 151 -3.23 -11.05 3.46
N ASN A 152 -2.94 -12.25 2.96
CA ASN A 152 -3.93 -13.31 2.82
C ASN A 152 -4.30 -13.98 4.17
N THR A 153 -3.45 -13.89 5.18
CA THR A 153 -3.72 -14.44 6.52
C THR A 153 -4.19 -13.39 7.53
N SER A 154 -4.19 -12.11 7.17
CA SER A 154 -4.57 -11.00 8.07
C SER A 154 -5.98 -11.14 8.65
N HIS A 155 -6.93 -11.71 7.89
CA HIS A 155 -8.30 -11.97 8.38
C HIS A 155 -8.33 -12.91 9.58
N LEU A 156 -7.39 -13.87 9.71
CA LEU A 156 -7.29 -14.75 10.87
C LEU A 156 -6.86 -13.99 12.13
N LEU A 157 -5.99 -12.99 11.99
CA LEU A 157 -5.59 -12.13 13.10
C LEU A 157 -6.75 -11.23 13.53
N VAL A 158 -7.53 -10.70 12.57
CA VAL A 158 -8.72 -9.91 12.85
C VAL A 158 -9.76 -10.73 13.61
N GLU A 159 -10.02 -11.98 13.21
CA GLU A 159 -10.95 -12.87 13.89
C GLU A 159 -10.52 -13.19 15.32
N ARG A 160 -9.22 -13.34 15.56
CA ARG A 160 -8.69 -13.74 16.87
C ARG A 160 -8.48 -12.57 17.82
N PHE A 161 -7.97 -11.46 17.35
CA PHE A 161 -7.50 -10.33 18.17
C PHE A 161 -8.26 -9.04 17.93
N GLY A 162 -9.10 -9.00 16.91
CA GLY A 162 -9.84 -7.80 16.49
C GLY A 162 -9.07 -6.91 15.51
N VAL A 163 -9.83 -6.05 14.85
CA VAL A 163 -9.35 -5.18 13.76
C VAL A 163 -8.32 -4.17 14.25
N GLU A 164 -8.62 -3.45 15.33
CA GLU A 164 -7.73 -2.40 15.84
C GLU A 164 -6.36 -2.97 16.25
N TRP A 165 -6.35 -4.07 16.95
CA TRP A 165 -5.11 -4.73 17.35
C TRP A 165 -4.28 -5.15 16.14
N THR A 166 -4.92 -5.70 15.11
CA THR A 166 -4.25 -6.13 13.88
C THR A 166 -3.64 -4.93 13.14
N ILE A 167 -4.36 -3.80 13.07
CA ILE A 167 -3.85 -2.55 12.47
C ILE A 167 -2.65 -2.03 13.26
N TRP A 168 -2.73 -2.00 14.58
CA TRP A 168 -1.62 -1.58 15.43
C TRP A 168 -0.40 -2.49 15.27
N LEU A 169 -0.60 -3.81 15.34
CA LEU A 169 0.47 -4.78 15.19
C LEU A 169 1.21 -4.59 13.86
N GLY A 170 0.47 -4.58 12.75
CA GLY A 170 1.07 -4.45 11.43
C GLY A 170 1.78 -3.11 11.23
N SER A 171 1.20 -2.00 11.73
CA SER A 171 1.84 -0.69 11.70
C SER A 171 3.14 -0.66 12.52
N SER A 172 3.13 -1.30 13.70
CA SER A 172 4.31 -1.39 14.56
C SER A 172 5.44 -2.23 13.93
N ILE A 173 5.09 -3.36 13.31
CA ILE A 173 6.06 -4.19 12.59
C ILE A 173 6.67 -3.40 11.43
N SER A 174 5.86 -2.71 10.64
CA SER A 174 6.34 -1.90 9.51
C SER A 174 7.24 -0.75 9.95
N ALA A 175 6.86 -0.02 11.01
CA ALA A 175 7.65 1.05 11.58
C ALA A 175 8.98 0.53 12.17
N ALA A 176 8.95 -0.60 12.88
CA ALA A 176 10.15 -1.24 13.40
C ALA A 176 11.11 -1.66 12.28
N GLY A 177 10.58 -2.21 11.18
CA GLY A 177 11.37 -2.52 9.99
C GLY A 177 12.04 -1.28 9.39
N SER A 178 11.29 -0.19 9.24
CA SER A 178 11.83 1.09 8.73
C SER A 178 12.90 1.68 9.67
N LEU A 179 12.67 1.62 10.99
CA LEU A 179 13.64 2.05 11.99
C LEU A 179 14.90 1.16 12.02
N ALA A 180 14.75 -0.15 11.80
CA ALA A 180 15.89 -1.06 11.69
C ALA A 180 16.76 -0.73 10.46
N ILE A 181 16.13 -0.39 9.31
CA ILE A 181 16.85 0.09 8.14
C ILE A 181 17.56 1.42 8.44
N LEU A 182 16.91 2.34 9.15
CA LEU A 182 17.53 3.61 9.57
C LEU A 182 18.71 3.37 10.53
N ALA A 183 18.53 2.50 11.51
CA ALA A 183 19.62 2.14 12.44
C ALA A 183 20.83 1.57 11.67
N TYR A 184 20.57 0.67 10.71
CA TYR A 184 21.62 0.15 9.83
C TYR A 184 22.29 1.25 9.01
N ALA A 185 21.52 2.17 8.44
CA ALA A 185 22.06 3.29 7.67
C ALA A 185 22.90 4.27 8.48
N CYS A 186 22.70 4.33 9.80
CA CYS A 186 23.49 5.16 10.72
C CYS A 186 24.81 4.49 11.17
N MET A 187 25.02 3.20 10.89
CA MET A 187 26.26 2.52 11.28
C MET A 187 27.45 3.03 10.47
N PRO A 188 28.63 3.26 11.08
CA PRO A 188 29.83 3.72 10.39
C PRO A 188 30.54 2.57 9.65
N LEU A 189 29.79 1.72 8.97
CA LEU A 189 30.27 0.54 8.25
C LEU A 189 29.93 0.67 6.76
N SER A 190 30.65 -0.06 5.92
CA SER A 190 30.23 -0.24 4.53
C SER A 190 28.88 -0.94 4.50
N HIS A 191 27.90 -0.33 3.83
CA HIS A 191 26.55 -0.89 3.76
C HIS A 191 26.50 -1.97 2.70
N ASP A 192 26.18 -3.21 3.13
CA ASP A 192 25.96 -4.35 2.24
C ASP A 192 24.47 -4.49 1.90
N ALA A 193 24.16 -4.61 0.62
CA ALA A 193 22.80 -4.79 0.13
C ALA A 193 22.12 -6.06 0.69
N PHE A 194 22.90 -7.09 1.02
CA PHE A 194 22.39 -8.33 1.62
C PHE A 194 21.62 -8.10 2.93
N ILE A 195 22.04 -7.12 3.75
CA ILE A 195 21.35 -6.81 5.01
C ILE A 195 19.94 -6.27 4.74
N LEU A 196 19.74 -5.54 3.65
CA LEU A 196 18.41 -5.08 3.25
C LEU A 196 17.46 -6.23 2.89
N TRP A 197 17.97 -7.39 2.44
CA TRP A 197 17.15 -8.57 2.19
C TRP A 197 16.50 -9.10 3.47
N ALA A 198 17.13 -8.89 4.63
CA ALA A 198 16.58 -9.28 5.92
C ALA A 198 15.69 -8.18 6.54
N LEU A 199 16.05 -6.90 6.40
CA LEU A 199 15.36 -5.81 7.08
C LEU A 199 14.10 -5.33 6.35
N PHE A 200 14.16 -5.17 5.03
CA PHE A 200 13.05 -4.67 4.24
C PHE A 200 11.80 -5.57 4.27
N PRO A 201 11.93 -6.90 4.31
CA PRO A 201 10.78 -7.80 4.46
C PRO A 201 9.89 -7.53 5.67
N PHE A 202 10.41 -6.97 6.78
CA PHE A 202 9.58 -6.59 7.93
C PHE A 202 8.65 -5.42 7.61
N VAL A 203 9.06 -4.48 6.78
CA VAL A 203 8.19 -3.38 6.31
C VAL A 203 7.02 -3.97 5.51
N ASN A 204 7.30 -4.91 4.61
CA ASN A 204 6.31 -5.60 3.80
C ASN A 204 5.37 -6.48 4.66
N LEU A 205 5.93 -7.24 5.62
CA LEU A 205 5.17 -8.07 6.55
C LEU A 205 4.15 -7.21 7.32
N GLY A 206 4.62 -6.10 7.90
CA GLY A 206 3.77 -5.18 8.64
C GLY A 206 2.65 -4.60 7.78
N LEU A 207 2.98 -4.18 6.54
CA LEU A 207 1.98 -3.70 5.60
C LEU A 207 0.98 -4.81 5.21
N GLY A 208 1.43 -6.05 5.02
CA GLY A 208 0.56 -7.19 4.72
C GLY A 208 -0.43 -7.47 5.85
N VAL A 209 0.03 -7.44 7.10
CA VAL A 209 -0.84 -7.64 8.28
C VAL A 209 -1.90 -6.55 8.38
N ARG A 210 -1.52 -5.27 8.24
CA ARG A 210 -2.43 -4.15 8.45
C ARG A 210 -3.21 -3.71 7.22
N GLY A 211 -2.70 -3.98 6.01
CA GLY A 211 -3.20 -3.42 4.75
C GLY A 211 -4.68 -3.70 4.53
N PRO A 212 -5.12 -4.96 4.44
CA PRO A 212 -6.52 -5.29 4.22
C PRO A 212 -7.44 -4.73 5.31
N PRO A 213 -7.23 -4.95 6.62
CA PRO A 213 -8.10 -4.41 7.65
C PRO A 213 -8.06 -2.87 7.74
N GLY A 214 -6.89 -2.25 7.57
CA GLY A 214 -6.77 -0.79 7.61
C GLY A 214 -7.50 -0.11 6.44
N PHE A 215 -7.39 -0.65 5.25
CA PHE A 215 -8.09 -0.15 4.07
C PHE A 215 -9.62 -0.35 4.20
N TYR A 216 -10.04 -1.53 4.67
CA TYR A 216 -11.45 -1.83 4.91
C TYR A 216 -12.07 -0.88 5.94
N GLN A 217 -11.37 -0.62 7.05
CA GLN A 217 -11.85 0.33 8.06
C GLN A 217 -11.93 1.77 7.54
N ALA A 218 -11.00 2.20 6.70
CA ALA A 218 -11.10 3.51 6.06
C ALA A 218 -12.36 3.63 5.19
N ILE A 219 -12.73 2.55 4.48
CA ILE A 219 -13.96 2.54 3.67
C ILE A 219 -15.20 2.53 4.57
N ILE A 220 -15.22 1.77 5.66
CA ILE A 220 -16.34 1.80 6.62
C ILE A 220 -16.49 3.19 7.23
N ALA A 221 -15.38 3.80 7.66
CA ALA A 221 -15.36 5.13 8.25
C ALA A 221 -15.77 6.25 7.28
N SER A 222 -15.79 5.99 5.97
CA SER A 222 -16.34 6.92 4.99
C SER A 222 -17.87 6.95 4.96
N GLY A 223 -18.54 6.05 5.71
CA GLY A 223 -19.99 5.94 5.77
C GLY A 223 -20.56 5.52 4.41
N ASN A 224 -21.50 6.28 3.88
CA ASN A 224 -22.13 6.01 2.58
C ASN A 224 -21.33 6.57 1.37
N ASN A 225 -20.05 6.99 1.59
CA ASN A 225 -19.19 7.59 0.56
C ASN A 225 -18.04 6.67 0.15
N ASP A 226 -18.24 5.38 0.05
CA ASP A 226 -17.20 4.37 -0.15
C ASP A 226 -16.21 4.70 -1.29
N ALA A 227 -16.73 5.08 -2.47
CA ALA A 227 -15.90 5.44 -3.61
C ALA A 227 -15.05 6.71 -3.36
N ARG A 228 -15.63 7.72 -2.67
CA ARG A 228 -14.90 8.94 -2.31
C ARG A 228 -13.88 8.67 -1.21
N GLY A 229 -14.23 7.81 -0.24
CA GLY A 229 -13.32 7.36 0.80
C GLY A 229 -12.09 6.64 0.21
N ALA A 230 -12.32 5.66 -0.65
CA ALA A 230 -11.25 4.95 -1.34
C ALA A 230 -10.39 5.90 -2.21
N ALA A 231 -11.01 6.84 -2.92
CA ALA A 231 -10.30 7.85 -3.71
C ALA A 231 -9.39 8.73 -2.85
N LEU A 232 -9.87 9.19 -1.68
CA LEU A 232 -9.07 9.98 -0.75
C LEU A 232 -7.92 9.18 -0.15
N VAL A 233 -8.13 7.90 0.22
CA VAL A 233 -7.04 7.04 0.70
C VAL A 233 -5.95 6.95 -0.36
N MET A 234 -6.31 6.67 -1.62
CA MET A 234 -5.33 6.57 -2.72
C MET A 234 -4.64 7.92 -3.00
N LEU A 235 -5.39 9.02 -2.95
CA LEU A 235 -4.80 10.35 -3.08
C LEU A 235 -3.77 10.61 -1.99
N LEU A 236 -4.08 10.29 -0.74
CA LEU A 236 -3.15 10.44 0.39
C LEU A 236 -1.92 9.54 0.24
N VAL A 237 -2.09 8.29 -0.21
CA VAL A 237 -0.96 7.37 -0.48
C VAL A 237 -0.02 7.97 -1.53
N PHE A 238 -0.56 8.36 -2.68
CA PHE A 238 0.27 8.90 -3.77
C PHE A 238 0.87 10.26 -3.42
N SER A 239 0.16 11.12 -2.69
CA SER A 239 0.70 12.40 -2.22
C SER A 239 1.85 12.18 -1.24
N THR A 240 1.69 11.29 -0.25
CA THR A 240 2.76 10.94 0.70
C THR A 240 3.98 10.38 -0.03
N THR A 241 3.75 9.45 -0.95
CA THR A 241 4.82 8.84 -1.75
C THR A 241 5.54 9.89 -2.60
N SER A 242 4.80 10.73 -3.32
CA SER A 242 5.38 11.76 -4.20
C SER A 242 6.19 12.78 -3.42
N ILE A 243 5.66 13.27 -2.30
CA ILE A 243 6.36 14.22 -1.43
C ILE A 243 7.64 13.59 -0.85
N GLY A 244 7.53 12.37 -0.31
CA GLY A 244 8.68 11.68 0.28
C GLY A 244 9.75 11.36 -0.77
N THR A 245 9.35 10.93 -1.96
CA THR A 245 10.29 10.67 -3.07
C THR A 245 10.94 11.98 -3.55
N ALA A 246 10.19 13.07 -3.70
CA ALA A 246 10.73 14.36 -4.07
C ALA A 246 11.73 14.91 -3.03
N LEU A 247 11.46 14.71 -1.75
CA LEU A 247 12.37 15.09 -0.66
C LEU A 247 13.64 14.23 -0.63
N SER A 248 13.56 12.94 -0.97
CA SER A 248 14.72 12.05 -0.98
C SER A 248 15.57 12.19 -2.25
N ALA A 249 14.98 12.56 -3.38
CA ALA A 249 15.64 12.57 -4.69
C ALA A 249 16.94 13.38 -4.74
N PRO A 250 17.07 14.62 -4.20
CA PRO A 250 18.31 15.39 -4.22
C PRO A 250 19.46 14.73 -3.44
N PHE A 251 19.13 13.89 -2.48
CA PHE A 251 20.09 13.27 -1.55
C PHE A 251 20.35 11.79 -1.85
N ILE A 252 19.71 11.22 -2.86
CA ILE A 252 19.74 9.78 -3.12
C ILE A 252 21.16 9.26 -3.47
N THR A 253 22.03 10.14 -3.99
CA THR A 253 23.42 9.81 -4.29
C THR A 253 24.31 9.79 -3.05
N LEU A 254 23.85 10.30 -1.91
CA LEU A 254 24.57 10.27 -0.62
C LEU A 254 24.46 8.90 0.08
N GLY A 255 23.78 7.93 -0.53
CA GLY A 255 23.66 6.57 -0.01
C GLY A 255 22.34 6.28 0.68
N LEU A 256 22.34 5.29 1.60
CA LEU A 256 21.12 4.75 2.21
C LEU A 256 20.46 5.72 3.21
N LEU A 257 21.25 6.53 3.93
CA LEU A 257 20.78 7.28 5.08
C LEU A 257 19.63 8.25 4.78
N PRO A 258 19.67 9.11 3.75
CA PRO A 258 18.57 10.04 3.47
C PRO A 258 17.25 9.32 3.17
N LEU A 259 17.31 8.23 2.40
CA LEU A 259 16.15 7.42 2.05
C LEU A 259 15.56 6.74 3.28
N ALA A 260 16.42 6.19 4.13
CA ALA A 260 16.05 5.53 5.38
C ALA A 260 15.40 6.51 6.38
N ILE A 261 15.91 7.74 6.51
CA ILE A 261 15.32 8.78 7.38
C ILE A 261 13.90 9.08 6.93
N ILE A 262 13.69 9.40 5.65
CA ILE A 262 12.37 9.82 5.16
C ILE A 262 11.36 8.68 5.28
N SER A 263 11.73 7.46 4.89
CA SER A 263 10.83 6.32 5.01
C SER A 263 10.51 5.99 6.48
N ALA A 264 11.50 6.07 7.40
CA ALA A 264 11.27 5.82 8.82
C ALA A 264 10.38 6.90 9.47
N VAL A 265 10.60 8.18 9.17
CA VAL A 265 9.76 9.28 9.67
C VAL A 265 8.31 9.11 9.21
N VAL A 266 8.10 8.78 7.95
CA VAL A 266 6.76 8.53 7.40
C VAL A 266 6.13 7.29 8.04
N GLY A 267 6.88 6.19 8.18
CA GLY A 267 6.40 4.95 8.80
C GLY A 267 6.02 5.11 10.28
N VAL A 268 6.85 5.81 11.07
CA VAL A 268 6.55 6.14 12.47
C VAL A 268 5.38 7.11 12.57
N GLY A 269 5.24 8.04 11.62
CA GLY A 269 4.09 8.94 11.51
C GLY A 269 2.76 8.20 11.46
N ALA A 270 2.71 7.00 10.90
CA ALA A 270 1.51 6.17 10.90
C ALA A 270 1.07 5.75 12.32
N LEU A 271 2.02 5.45 13.22
CA LEU A 271 1.72 5.14 14.62
C LEU A 271 1.22 6.38 15.36
N PHE A 272 1.85 7.54 15.10
CA PHE A 272 1.41 8.80 15.69
C PHE A 272 -0.05 9.13 15.29
N VAL A 273 -0.42 8.92 14.04
CA VAL A 273 -1.80 9.10 13.56
C VAL A 273 -2.75 8.13 14.28
N LEU A 274 -2.38 6.86 14.43
CA LEU A 274 -3.19 5.87 15.15
C LEU A 274 -3.37 6.25 16.62
N PHE A 275 -2.41 6.90 17.24
CA PHE A 275 -2.50 7.37 18.62
C PHE A 275 -3.38 8.63 18.75
N SER A 276 -3.28 9.56 17.79
CA SER A 276 -3.86 10.90 17.91
C SER A 276 -5.34 10.99 17.51
N PHE A 277 -5.82 10.09 16.64
CA PHE A 277 -7.19 10.16 16.12
C PHE A 277 -8.11 9.12 16.76
N PRO A 278 -9.43 9.43 16.87
CA PRO A 278 -10.40 8.57 17.55
C PRO A 278 -10.63 7.23 16.83
N ILE A 279 -10.81 6.18 17.61
CA ILE A 279 -11.20 4.84 17.14
C ILE A 279 -12.67 4.88 16.70
N MET A 280 -13.03 4.06 15.72
CA MET A 280 -14.42 3.88 15.33
C MET A 280 -15.23 3.26 16.48
N PRO A 281 -16.39 3.82 16.86
CA PRO A 281 -17.25 3.22 17.85
C PRO A 281 -17.61 1.79 17.46
N SER A 282 -17.47 0.85 18.40
CA SER A 282 -17.90 -0.54 18.18
C SER A 282 -19.43 -0.62 18.17
N GLU A 283 -20.03 -1.24 17.15
CA GLU A 283 -21.48 -1.47 17.07
C GLU A 283 -22.05 -2.34 18.20
N LYS A 284 -21.20 -2.90 19.08
CA LYS A 284 -21.64 -3.70 20.24
C LYS A 284 -22.20 -2.89 21.41
N ASN A 285 -22.20 -1.56 21.33
CA ASN A 285 -22.66 -0.67 22.39
C ASN A 285 -23.86 0.22 22.00
N ILE A 286 -24.67 -0.20 21.01
CA ILE A 286 -25.95 0.43 20.69
C ILE A 286 -27.08 -0.59 20.84
#